data_48302e04a9a8b03c8df621ffe09b86e0
#
_entry.id   48302e04a9a8b03c8df621ffe09b86e0
#
_cell.length_a   1.000
_cell.length_b   1.000
_cell.length_c   1.000
_cell.angle_alpha   90.00
_cell.angle_beta   90.00
_cell.angle_gamma   90.00
#
_symmetry.space_group_name_H-M   'P 1'
#
loop_
_entity.id
_entity.type
_entity.pdbx_description
1 polymer ?
#
loop_
_entity_poly.entity_id
_entity_poly.type
_entity_poly.pdbx_seq_one_letter_code
_entity_poly.pdbx_strand_id
1 'polypeptide(L)'
;MVKEFECKKAASAYARASVAKTGVLDTAKLHTYKFNDDVFKKVTRTPDGKNHGLVFLVDWSGSMAGEIYETILQIINLCQFCKKVGIPFDVYSFVVDGGLCLLHAGQDHMDPYYDDGGGKSNISSRNEDEFFLDRRFRYGNLLTSDVNQKTFNHHCKLLYRVANYYRTRCHWNRIEPKPPTFMGLGGTPLNEALVVMQSYLGKWKSQHNVEKCHLIVLTDGESQCLPTTRQGRSYGVDTGMYPDYGHYNTVIRHKGRHFKTVHNANSDMTTRLLEIIRETNPGSNVLGIRICPRRGFAHYLRYLGIWDQKKIEKVQKQFKKKRCAVVSNTGYSELYVIASNSYSCLLYTSPSPRDVS
;
A
#
# COMPACT_ATOMS: atom_id res chain seq x y z
N MET A 1 20.82 -10.99 -2.65
CA MET A 1 20.02 -9.98 -1.93
C MET A 1 20.30 -9.90 -0.43
N VAL A 2 20.06 -10.96 0.43
CA VAL A 2 20.27 -10.83 1.89
C VAL A 2 21.70 -10.45 2.23
N LYS A 3 22.73 -11.20 1.77
CA LYS A 3 24.14 -10.88 1.99
C LYS A 3 24.50 -9.47 1.53
N GLU A 4 24.04 -9.07 0.37
CA GLU A 4 24.30 -7.73 -0.19
C GLU A 4 23.67 -6.63 0.65
N PHE A 5 22.43 -6.85 1.13
CA PHE A 5 21.77 -5.93 2.04
C PHE A 5 22.52 -5.80 3.36
N GLU A 6 22.93 -6.90 3.98
CA GLU A 6 23.71 -6.89 5.23
C GLU A 6 25.07 -6.20 5.04
N CYS A 7 25.75 -6.43 3.91
CA CYS A 7 26.98 -5.71 3.57
C CYS A 7 26.75 -4.20 3.44
N LYS A 8 25.68 -3.77 2.73
CA LYS A 8 25.35 -2.36 2.58
C LYS A 8 24.94 -1.72 3.91
N LYS A 9 24.20 -2.45 4.76
CA LYS A 9 23.82 -2.03 6.11
C LYS A 9 25.05 -1.82 6.98
N ALA A 10 25.97 -2.77 7.00
CA ALA A 10 27.24 -2.68 7.74
C ALA A 10 28.12 -1.53 7.23
N ALA A 11 28.28 -1.39 5.92
CA ALA A 11 29.04 -0.28 5.32
C ALA A 11 28.43 1.08 5.65
N SER A 12 27.12 1.20 5.61
CA SER A 12 26.39 2.44 5.99
C SER A 12 26.51 2.75 7.48
N ALA A 13 26.51 1.73 8.35
CA ALA A 13 26.76 1.89 9.79
C ALA A 13 28.19 2.37 10.05
N TYR A 14 29.17 1.75 9.40
CA TYR A 14 30.58 2.14 9.49
C TYR A 14 30.81 3.57 8.99
N ALA A 15 30.22 3.96 7.87
CA ALA A 15 30.34 5.32 7.32
C ALA A 15 29.74 6.40 8.24
N ARG A 16 28.80 6.05 9.12
CA ARG A 16 28.19 6.94 10.10
C ARG A 16 28.85 6.87 11.48
N ALA A 17 29.79 5.94 11.66
CA ALA A 17 30.51 5.80 12.91
C ALA A 17 31.34 7.06 13.18
N SER A 18 31.21 7.64 14.34
CA SER A 18 32.01 8.77 14.79
C SER A 18 32.85 8.37 16.01
N VAL A 19 34.08 8.85 16.04
CA VAL A 19 34.95 8.65 17.17
C VAL A 19 34.72 9.81 18.16
N ALA A 20 34.21 9.49 19.33
CA ALA A 20 33.99 10.47 20.39
C ALA A 20 34.97 10.24 21.55
N LYS A 21 35.46 11.31 22.15
CA LYS A 21 36.22 11.25 23.40
C LYS A 21 35.27 10.91 24.55
N THR A 22 35.64 9.92 25.36
CA THR A 22 34.76 9.41 26.45
C THR A 22 34.77 10.27 27.71
N GLY A 23 35.66 11.22 27.83
CA GLY A 23 35.95 11.89 29.10
C GLY A 23 36.73 11.07 30.12
N VAL A 24 36.98 9.79 29.85
CA VAL A 24 37.80 8.89 30.68
C VAL A 24 39.23 8.97 30.20
N LEU A 25 40.17 9.24 31.12
CA LEU A 25 41.59 9.31 30.80
C LEU A 25 42.14 7.94 30.33
N ASP A 26 42.95 7.96 29.29
CA ASP A 26 43.70 6.80 28.84
C ASP A 26 45.04 6.78 29.59
N THR A 27 45.13 5.91 30.59
CA THR A 27 46.31 5.82 31.47
C THR A 27 47.58 5.52 30.68
N ALA A 28 47.48 4.80 29.55
CA ALA A 28 48.62 4.51 28.70
C ALA A 28 49.18 5.75 27.96
N LYS A 29 48.33 6.76 27.76
CA LYS A 29 48.68 8.03 27.08
C LYS A 29 48.88 9.21 28.06
N LEU A 30 48.65 8.98 29.35
CA LEU A 30 48.68 10.04 30.34
C LEU A 30 50.07 10.68 30.42
N HIS A 31 51.16 9.95 30.16
CA HIS A 31 52.51 10.50 30.17
C HIS A 31 52.78 11.52 29.04
N THR A 32 51.93 11.55 28.02
CA THR A 32 52.06 12.47 26.88
C THR A 32 51.27 13.78 27.03
N TYR A 33 50.62 14.02 28.20
CA TYR A 33 49.68 15.14 28.41
C TYR A 33 50.24 16.51 28.15
N LYS A 34 51.61 16.68 28.27
CA LYS A 34 52.29 17.97 28.00
C LYS A 34 52.40 18.28 26.50
N PHE A 35 52.26 17.29 25.63
CA PHE A 35 52.51 17.42 24.21
C PHE A 35 51.36 16.92 23.33
N ASN A 36 50.31 16.31 23.94
CA ASN A 36 49.23 15.69 23.22
C ASN A 36 47.92 15.89 23.98
N ASP A 37 46.95 16.62 23.35
CA ASP A 37 45.64 16.86 23.90
C ASP A 37 44.73 15.63 23.81
N ASP A 38 45.17 14.54 23.17
CA ASP A 38 44.37 13.31 22.93
C ASP A 38 44.62 12.26 24.00
N VAL A 39 44.48 12.66 25.26
CA VAL A 39 44.69 11.82 26.45
C VAL A 39 43.44 11.05 26.93
N PHE A 40 42.34 11.18 26.22
CA PHE A 40 41.08 10.52 26.55
C PHE A 40 40.89 9.24 25.73
N LYS A 41 40.31 8.21 26.36
CA LYS A 41 39.84 7.02 25.65
C LYS A 41 38.82 7.42 24.59
N LYS A 42 38.95 6.83 23.40
CA LYS A 42 38.01 7.04 22.29
C LYS A 42 37.06 5.86 22.24
N VAL A 43 35.77 6.16 22.04
CA VAL A 43 34.71 5.19 21.77
C VAL A 43 34.14 5.49 20.39
N THR A 44 34.09 4.49 19.57
CA THR A 44 33.36 4.57 18.30
C THR A 44 31.87 4.50 18.59
N ARG A 45 31.16 5.62 18.43
CA ARG A 45 29.70 5.66 18.49
C ARG A 45 29.16 5.44 17.09
N THR A 46 28.41 4.37 16.91
CA THR A 46 27.65 4.13 15.71
C THR A 46 26.26 4.67 15.98
N PRO A 47 25.81 5.74 15.30
CA PRO A 47 24.44 6.21 15.45
C PRO A 47 23.50 5.07 15.08
N ASP A 48 22.42 4.92 15.84
CA ASP A 48 21.40 3.93 15.52
C ASP A 48 20.90 4.16 14.09
N GLY A 49 20.88 3.10 13.31
CA GLY A 49 20.38 3.15 11.94
C GLY A 49 18.87 3.43 12.00
N LYS A 50 18.37 4.30 11.12
CA LYS A 50 16.93 4.52 11.02
C LYS A 50 16.25 3.19 10.72
N ASN A 51 15.38 2.75 11.63
CA ASN A 51 14.60 1.56 11.44
C ASN A 51 13.54 1.79 10.38
N HIS A 52 13.48 0.89 9.40
CA HIS A 52 12.48 0.93 8.34
C HIS A 52 11.44 -0.16 8.57
N GLY A 53 10.19 0.15 8.27
CA GLY A 53 9.10 -0.82 8.25
C GLY A 53 8.28 -0.68 6.98
N LEU A 54 7.60 -1.75 6.58
CA LEU A 54 6.84 -1.84 5.34
C LEU A 54 5.39 -2.20 5.64
N VAL A 55 4.46 -1.42 5.10
CA VAL A 55 3.03 -1.77 5.10
C VAL A 55 2.56 -1.83 3.66
N PHE A 56 1.97 -2.94 3.27
CA PHE A 56 1.47 -3.15 1.92
C PHE A 56 -0.06 -3.08 1.92
N LEU A 57 -0.61 -2.35 0.96
CA LEU A 57 -2.01 -2.39 0.56
C LEU A 57 -2.11 -3.06 -0.80
N VAL A 58 -2.76 -4.19 -0.87
CA VAL A 58 -2.91 -4.99 -2.08
C VAL A 58 -4.36 -4.94 -2.53
N ASP A 59 -4.55 -4.46 -3.74
CA ASP A 59 -5.84 -4.46 -4.41
C ASP A 59 -6.30 -5.89 -4.67
N TRP A 60 -7.48 -6.22 -4.16
CA TRP A 60 -8.10 -7.53 -4.33
C TRP A 60 -9.33 -7.45 -5.24
N SER A 61 -9.23 -6.64 -6.29
CA SER A 61 -10.32 -6.39 -7.24
C SER A 61 -10.36 -7.42 -8.37
N GLY A 62 -11.52 -7.44 -9.06
CA GLY A 62 -11.74 -8.34 -10.19
C GLY A 62 -10.81 -8.08 -11.38
N SER A 63 -10.36 -6.84 -11.59
CA SER A 63 -9.40 -6.46 -12.62
C SER A 63 -8.03 -7.08 -12.38
N MET A 64 -7.62 -7.24 -11.11
CA MET A 64 -6.37 -7.89 -10.72
C MET A 64 -6.31 -9.39 -11.03
N ALA A 65 -7.39 -10.02 -11.47
CA ALA A 65 -7.45 -11.48 -11.68
C ALA A 65 -6.31 -12.04 -12.55
N GLY A 66 -5.88 -11.28 -13.56
CA GLY A 66 -4.78 -11.67 -14.44
C GLY A 66 -3.39 -11.49 -13.84
N GLU A 67 -3.23 -10.57 -12.89
CA GLU A 67 -1.94 -10.15 -12.35
C GLU A 67 -1.72 -10.59 -10.89
N ILE A 68 -2.78 -11.04 -10.23
CA ILE A 68 -2.76 -11.33 -8.79
C ILE A 68 -1.77 -12.43 -8.43
N TYR A 69 -1.64 -13.44 -9.28
CA TYR A 69 -0.70 -14.54 -9.05
C TYR A 69 0.74 -14.03 -8.97
N GLU A 70 1.18 -13.29 -9.96
CA GLU A 70 2.54 -12.75 -10.00
C GLU A 70 2.76 -11.72 -8.90
N THR A 71 1.77 -10.89 -8.62
CA THR A 71 1.80 -9.90 -7.53
C THR A 71 2.01 -10.58 -6.18
N ILE A 72 1.26 -11.63 -5.89
CA ILE A 72 1.39 -12.36 -4.62
C ILE A 72 2.74 -13.07 -4.51
N LEU A 73 3.25 -13.65 -5.60
CA LEU A 73 4.60 -14.25 -5.58
C LEU A 73 5.67 -13.22 -5.23
N GLN A 74 5.59 -12.01 -5.79
CA GLN A 74 6.53 -10.92 -5.48
C GLN A 74 6.42 -10.50 -4.00
N ILE A 75 5.20 -10.36 -3.49
CA ILE A 75 4.95 -10.03 -2.09
C ILE A 75 5.51 -11.10 -1.16
N ILE A 76 5.26 -12.38 -1.42
CA ILE A 76 5.79 -13.49 -0.62
C ILE A 76 7.32 -13.43 -0.59
N ASN A 77 7.97 -13.28 -1.75
CA ASN A 77 9.42 -13.19 -1.85
C ASN A 77 9.99 -12.00 -1.06
N LEU A 78 9.35 -10.84 -1.17
CA LEU A 78 9.77 -9.64 -0.45
C LEU A 78 9.54 -9.79 1.06
N CYS A 79 8.40 -10.35 1.49
CA CYS A 79 8.13 -10.62 2.90
C CYS A 79 9.09 -11.65 3.51
N GLN A 80 9.45 -12.70 2.75
CA GLN A 80 10.50 -13.65 3.16
C GLN A 80 11.85 -12.98 3.33
N PHE A 81 12.21 -12.07 2.42
CA PHE A 81 13.41 -11.26 2.56
C PHE A 81 13.34 -10.38 3.82
N CYS A 82 12.28 -9.62 4.01
CA CYS A 82 12.08 -8.75 5.18
C CYS A 82 12.16 -9.54 6.49
N LYS A 83 11.52 -10.70 6.55
CA LYS A 83 11.56 -11.59 7.72
C LYS A 83 12.98 -12.06 8.04
N LYS A 84 13.79 -12.39 7.02
CA LYS A 84 15.19 -12.81 7.19
C LYS A 84 16.11 -11.69 7.68
N VAL A 85 15.87 -10.44 7.27
CA VAL A 85 16.70 -9.29 7.64
C VAL A 85 16.14 -8.49 8.83
N GLY A 86 15.05 -8.98 9.44
CA GLY A 86 14.44 -8.36 10.63
C GLY A 86 13.74 -7.03 10.37
N ILE A 87 13.25 -6.78 9.15
CA ILE A 87 12.42 -5.61 8.83
C ILE A 87 10.97 -5.94 9.15
N PRO A 88 10.29 -5.20 10.04
CA PRO A 88 8.87 -5.41 10.33
C PRO A 88 8.02 -5.06 9.11
N PHE A 89 6.97 -5.86 8.88
CA PHE A 89 6.05 -5.64 7.78
C PHE A 89 4.67 -6.21 8.07
N ASP A 90 3.67 -5.60 7.44
CA ASP A 90 2.31 -6.11 7.31
C ASP A 90 1.82 -5.99 5.87
N VAL A 91 1.02 -6.96 5.44
CA VAL A 91 0.38 -6.99 4.12
C VAL A 91 -1.12 -7.06 4.31
N TYR A 92 -1.82 -6.08 3.80
CA TYR A 92 -3.28 -6.00 3.83
C TYR A 92 -3.86 -6.07 2.43
N SER A 93 -4.96 -6.81 2.27
CA SER A 93 -5.81 -6.71 1.10
C SER A 93 -6.98 -5.78 1.37
N PHE A 94 -7.47 -5.13 0.32
CA PHE A 94 -8.71 -4.35 0.36
C PHE A 94 -9.59 -4.69 -0.84
N VAL A 95 -10.90 -4.79 -0.58
CA VAL A 95 -11.90 -5.16 -1.60
C VAL A 95 -13.28 -4.68 -1.17
N VAL A 96 -14.13 -4.34 -2.14
CA VAL A 96 -15.58 -4.31 -1.94
C VAL A 96 -16.12 -5.65 -2.41
N ASP A 97 -16.62 -6.45 -1.48
CA ASP A 97 -17.14 -7.78 -1.78
C ASP A 97 -18.52 -7.67 -2.44
N GLY A 98 -18.59 -8.03 -3.72
CA GLY A 98 -19.85 -8.17 -4.45
C GLY A 98 -20.62 -9.44 -4.08
N GLY A 99 -19.98 -10.38 -3.39
CA GLY A 99 -20.50 -11.71 -3.07
C GLY A 99 -21.03 -11.86 -1.64
N LEU A 100 -21.17 -10.79 -0.88
CA LEU A 100 -21.64 -10.86 0.52
C LEU A 100 -23.06 -11.44 0.65
N CYS A 101 -23.84 -11.41 -0.42
CA CYS A 101 -25.12 -12.14 -0.48
C CYS A 101 -25.00 -13.62 -0.18
N LEU A 102 -23.79 -14.21 -0.27
CA LEU A 102 -23.58 -15.64 -0.02
C LEU A 102 -23.33 -16.01 1.45
N LEU A 103 -23.00 -15.05 2.31
CA LEU A 103 -22.85 -15.31 3.75
C LEU A 103 -24.19 -15.37 4.48
N HIS A 104 -25.24 -14.89 3.86
CA HIS A 104 -26.62 -15.02 4.30
C HIS A 104 -27.37 -16.03 3.40
N ALA A 105 -26.71 -17.16 3.08
CA ALA A 105 -27.32 -18.26 2.34
C ALA A 105 -28.50 -18.87 3.13
N GLY A 106 -29.67 -18.31 2.92
CA GLY A 106 -30.93 -18.64 3.58
C GLY A 106 -31.96 -17.50 3.44
N GLN A 107 -31.56 -16.35 2.95
CA GLN A 107 -32.48 -15.26 2.64
C GLN A 107 -32.31 -14.85 1.18
N ASP A 108 -33.45 -14.73 0.49
CA ASP A 108 -33.59 -14.47 -0.93
C ASP A 108 -32.67 -13.36 -1.46
N HIS A 109 -32.32 -13.45 -2.74
CA HIS A 109 -31.55 -12.51 -3.55
C HIS A 109 -32.08 -11.07 -3.41
N MET A 110 -31.64 -10.37 -2.35
CA MET A 110 -31.91 -8.95 -2.21
C MET A 110 -30.74 -8.16 -2.73
N ASP A 111 -31.05 -7.23 -3.62
CA ASP A 111 -30.15 -6.19 -4.09
C ASP A 111 -29.51 -5.51 -2.86
N PRO A 112 -28.17 -5.48 -2.75
CA PRO A 112 -27.49 -4.82 -1.64
C PRO A 112 -27.82 -3.32 -1.51
N TYR A 113 -28.48 -2.74 -2.51
CA TYR A 113 -29.03 -1.39 -2.49
C TYR A 113 -30.49 -1.34 -1.98
N TYR A 114 -31.23 -2.44 -2.02
CA TYR A 114 -32.56 -2.54 -1.44
C TYR A 114 -32.46 -3.11 -0.05
N ASP A 115 -32.60 -2.25 0.90
CA ASP A 115 -32.61 -2.53 2.32
C ASP A 115 -33.96 -3.13 2.72
N ASP A 116 -33.95 -4.34 3.23
CA ASP A 116 -35.06 -5.00 3.91
C ASP A 116 -35.28 -4.53 5.36
N GLY A 117 -34.80 -3.34 5.71
CA GLY A 117 -35.02 -2.73 7.03
C GLY A 117 -33.91 -2.92 8.05
N GLY A 118 -32.87 -3.75 7.77
CA GLY A 118 -31.75 -3.98 8.70
C GLY A 118 -30.60 -2.98 8.56
N GLY A 119 -30.47 -2.32 7.42
CA GLY A 119 -29.36 -1.41 7.13
C GLY A 119 -29.67 0.09 7.30
N LYS A 120 -30.94 0.45 7.41
CA LYS A 120 -31.36 1.84 7.60
C LYS A 120 -30.81 2.49 8.86
N SER A 121 -30.57 1.70 9.91
CA SER A 121 -30.17 2.22 11.22
C SER A 121 -28.82 2.95 11.20
N ASN A 122 -27.89 2.58 10.33
CA ASN A 122 -26.56 3.19 10.32
C ASN A 122 -26.41 4.40 9.40
N ILE A 123 -27.27 4.54 8.39
CA ILE A 123 -27.27 5.71 7.49
C ILE A 123 -28.22 6.78 8.00
N SER A 124 -29.40 6.39 8.49
CA SER A 124 -30.42 7.30 9.01
C SER A 124 -30.00 8.09 10.25
N SER A 125 -29.03 7.59 11.00
CA SER A 125 -28.47 8.27 12.19
C SER A 125 -27.27 9.17 11.89
N ARG A 126 -26.83 9.26 10.62
CA ARG A 126 -25.70 10.10 10.21
C ARG A 126 -26.17 11.49 9.82
N ASN A 127 -25.25 12.45 9.92
CA ASN A 127 -25.50 13.79 9.40
C ASN A 127 -25.37 13.80 7.88
N GLU A 128 -26.01 14.74 7.22
CA GLU A 128 -25.84 15.00 5.79
C GLU A 128 -24.38 15.34 5.48
N ASP A 129 -23.89 14.91 4.31
CA ASP A 129 -22.51 15.12 3.83
C ASP A 129 -21.40 14.44 4.66
N GLU A 130 -21.72 13.48 5.52
CA GLU A 130 -20.69 12.67 6.17
C GLU A 130 -20.17 11.56 5.26
N PHE A 131 -18.84 11.42 5.17
CA PHE A 131 -18.22 10.26 4.55
C PHE A 131 -18.37 9.02 5.43
N PHE A 132 -18.61 7.87 4.80
CA PHE A 132 -18.64 6.59 5.50
C PHE A 132 -17.94 5.49 4.70
N LEU A 133 -17.60 4.40 5.37
CA LEU A 133 -17.09 3.21 4.71
C LEU A 133 -18.26 2.33 4.25
N ASP A 134 -18.21 1.86 2.99
CA ASP A 134 -19.21 0.92 2.46
C ASP A 134 -19.27 -0.33 3.36
N ARG A 135 -20.48 -0.81 3.67
CA ARG A 135 -20.68 -2.04 4.47
C ARG A 135 -20.00 -3.27 3.87
N ARG A 136 -19.84 -3.29 2.55
CA ARG A 136 -19.18 -4.36 1.80
C ARG A 136 -17.66 -4.22 1.76
N PHE A 137 -17.12 -3.12 2.28
CA PHE A 137 -15.68 -2.94 2.39
C PHE A 137 -15.07 -4.02 3.28
N ARG A 138 -14.09 -4.71 2.75
CA ARG A 138 -13.31 -5.74 3.44
C ARG A 138 -11.85 -5.34 3.43
N TYR A 139 -11.25 -5.52 4.58
CA TYR A 139 -9.87 -5.22 4.84
C TYR A 139 -9.28 -6.37 5.65
N GLY A 140 -8.29 -7.07 5.11
CA GLY A 140 -7.77 -8.28 5.72
C GLY A 140 -6.25 -8.31 5.76
N ASN A 141 -5.66 -8.71 6.89
CA ASN A 141 -4.23 -8.99 6.98
C ASN A 141 -3.93 -10.33 6.30
N LEU A 142 -3.07 -10.31 5.29
CA LEU A 142 -2.64 -11.49 4.54
C LEU A 142 -1.36 -12.09 5.11
N LEU A 143 -0.38 -11.26 5.46
CA LEU A 143 0.91 -11.65 6.00
C LEU A 143 1.40 -10.60 7.01
N THR A 144 2.02 -11.06 8.09
CA THR A 144 2.63 -10.18 9.10
C THR A 144 4.00 -10.70 9.54
N SER A 145 4.86 -9.78 9.95
CA SER A 145 6.15 -10.12 10.58
C SER A 145 6.01 -10.65 12.00
N ASP A 146 4.89 -10.41 12.68
CA ASP A 146 4.72 -10.66 14.11
C ASP A 146 4.52 -12.12 14.49
N VAL A 147 4.25 -12.98 13.51
CA VAL A 147 4.11 -14.42 13.74
C VAL A 147 5.44 -15.15 13.67
N ASN A 148 5.54 -16.31 14.31
CA ASN A 148 6.73 -17.15 14.22
C ASN A 148 6.95 -17.68 12.78
N GLN A 149 8.17 -18.18 12.49
CA GLN A 149 8.56 -18.61 11.15
C GLN A 149 7.71 -19.77 10.61
N LYS A 150 7.26 -20.69 11.46
CA LYS A 150 6.41 -21.83 11.05
C LYS A 150 5.05 -21.34 10.58
N THR A 151 4.40 -20.47 11.36
CA THR A 151 3.12 -19.85 11.03
C THR A 151 3.23 -18.97 9.79
N PHE A 152 4.28 -18.17 9.69
CA PHE A 152 4.53 -17.35 8.50
C PHE A 152 4.65 -18.19 7.23
N ASN A 153 5.42 -19.27 7.27
CA ASN A 153 5.55 -20.18 6.13
C ASN A 153 4.22 -20.85 5.77
N HIS A 154 3.39 -21.14 6.76
CA HIS A 154 2.05 -21.69 6.53
C HIS A 154 1.13 -20.67 5.83
N HIS A 155 1.12 -19.41 6.30
CA HIS A 155 0.36 -18.33 5.65
C HIS A 155 0.84 -18.09 4.21
N CYS A 156 2.14 -18.09 3.96
CA CYS A 156 2.67 -18.00 2.59
C CYS A 156 2.16 -19.11 1.68
N LYS A 157 2.09 -20.36 2.17
CA LYS A 157 1.58 -21.50 1.40
C LYS A 157 0.08 -21.35 1.10
N LEU A 158 -0.72 -20.89 2.09
CA LEU A 158 -2.14 -20.65 1.87
C LEU A 158 -2.36 -19.54 0.84
N LEU A 159 -1.66 -18.43 0.98
CA LEU A 159 -1.74 -17.30 0.06
C LEU A 159 -1.31 -17.69 -1.37
N TYR A 160 -0.26 -18.50 -1.49
CA TYR A 160 0.18 -19.06 -2.77
C TYR A 160 -0.93 -19.91 -3.44
N ARG A 161 -1.63 -20.76 -2.66
CA ARG A 161 -2.74 -21.59 -3.18
C ARG A 161 -3.88 -20.71 -3.70
N VAL A 162 -4.24 -19.66 -2.96
CA VAL A 162 -5.27 -18.71 -3.40
C VAL A 162 -4.86 -18.03 -4.70
N ALA A 163 -3.62 -17.56 -4.78
CA ALA A 163 -3.09 -16.94 -6.00
C ALA A 163 -3.11 -17.91 -7.19
N ASN A 164 -2.71 -19.17 -6.97
CA ASN A 164 -2.70 -20.20 -8.00
C ASN A 164 -4.11 -20.56 -8.48
N TYR A 165 -5.12 -20.54 -7.59
CA TYR A 165 -6.52 -20.70 -7.97
C TYR A 165 -6.93 -19.64 -9.01
N TYR A 166 -6.59 -18.37 -8.80
CA TYR A 166 -6.92 -17.30 -9.73
C TYR A 166 -6.18 -17.43 -11.06
N ARG A 167 -4.91 -17.88 -11.04
CA ARG A 167 -4.14 -18.16 -12.26
C ARG A 167 -4.82 -19.23 -13.10
N THR A 168 -5.35 -20.29 -12.49
CA THR A 168 -5.97 -21.44 -13.17
C THR A 168 -7.46 -21.23 -13.48
N ARG A 169 -8.06 -20.11 -13.08
CA ARG A 169 -9.49 -19.83 -13.26
C ARG A 169 -9.96 -19.94 -14.72
N CYS A 170 -9.07 -19.63 -15.68
CA CYS A 170 -9.37 -19.73 -17.11
C CYS A 170 -9.28 -21.16 -17.66
N HIS A 171 -8.84 -22.15 -16.88
CA HIS A 171 -8.72 -23.53 -17.30
C HIS A 171 -9.87 -24.37 -16.75
N TRP A 172 -10.45 -25.21 -17.58
CA TRP A 172 -11.60 -26.07 -17.24
C TRP A 172 -11.29 -27.08 -16.14
N ASN A 173 -10.04 -27.49 -15.98
CA ASN A 173 -9.58 -28.40 -14.95
C ASN A 173 -8.98 -27.63 -13.76
N ARG A 174 -9.82 -27.27 -12.80
CA ARG A 174 -9.38 -26.62 -11.57
C ARG A 174 -8.85 -27.69 -10.61
N ILE A 175 -7.55 -27.64 -10.34
CA ILE A 175 -6.87 -28.55 -9.41
C ILE A 175 -6.92 -28.00 -7.97
N GLU A 176 -6.92 -26.68 -7.81
CA GLU A 176 -6.91 -26.04 -6.49
C GLU A 176 -8.33 -25.88 -5.91
N PRO A 177 -8.51 -26.08 -4.61
CA PRO A 177 -9.78 -25.85 -3.96
C PRO A 177 -10.18 -24.37 -4.04
N LYS A 178 -11.48 -24.10 -4.16
CA LYS A 178 -12.02 -22.74 -4.18
C LYS A 178 -11.57 -21.98 -2.92
N PRO A 179 -11.06 -20.74 -3.05
CA PRO A 179 -10.70 -19.94 -1.89
C PRO A 179 -11.93 -19.63 -1.03
N PRO A 180 -11.72 -19.31 0.26
CA PRO A 180 -12.80 -18.84 1.12
C PRO A 180 -13.53 -17.64 0.50
N THR A 181 -14.83 -17.54 0.74
CA THR A 181 -15.69 -16.48 0.16
C THR A 181 -15.17 -15.07 0.42
N PHE A 182 -14.63 -14.81 1.61
CA PHE A 182 -14.06 -13.52 1.97
C PHE A 182 -12.78 -13.14 1.19
N MET A 183 -12.19 -14.08 0.46
CA MET A 183 -11.07 -13.85 -0.46
C MET A 183 -11.53 -13.77 -1.93
N GLY A 184 -12.82 -13.60 -2.19
CA GLY A 184 -13.36 -13.34 -3.52
C GLY A 184 -12.85 -11.99 -4.07
N LEU A 185 -12.64 -11.93 -5.39
CA LEU A 185 -12.29 -10.67 -6.06
C LEU A 185 -13.54 -9.81 -6.24
N GLY A 186 -13.43 -8.51 -5.99
CA GLY A 186 -14.56 -7.58 -6.04
C GLY A 186 -14.20 -6.22 -6.62
N GLY A 187 -14.76 -5.14 -6.08
CA GLY A 187 -14.45 -3.77 -6.48
C GLY A 187 -13.18 -3.21 -5.81
N THR A 188 -12.76 -1.99 -6.19
CA THR A 188 -11.51 -1.34 -5.78
C THR A 188 -11.76 -0.18 -4.79
N PRO A 189 -11.96 -0.42 -3.49
CA PRO A 189 -12.20 0.60 -2.47
C PRO A 189 -10.88 1.16 -1.92
N LEU A 190 -10.02 1.69 -2.78
CA LEU A 190 -8.73 2.24 -2.36
C LEU A 190 -8.90 3.42 -1.40
N ASN A 191 -9.89 4.29 -1.62
CA ASN A 191 -10.09 5.46 -0.77
C ASN A 191 -10.49 5.06 0.65
N GLU A 192 -11.33 4.04 0.82
CA GLU A 192 -11.69 3.46 2.11
C GLU A 192 -10.45 2.87 2.81
N ALA A 193 -9.62 2.14 2.06
CA ALA A 193 -8.38 1.58 2.59
C ALA A 193 -7.40 2.67 3.05
N LEU A 194 -7.31 3.79 2.34
CA LEU A 194 -6.49 4.94 2.72
C LEU A 194 -7.00 5.63 3.99
N VAL A 195 -8.33 5.75 4.16
CA VAL A 195 -8.93 6.28 5.41
C VAL A 195 -8.54 5.41 6.61
N VAL A 196 -8.61 4.08 6.47
CA VAL A 196 -8.16 3.15 7.52
C VAL A 196 -6.68 3.33 7.80
N MET A 197 -5.85 3.41 6.77
CA MET A 197 -4.40 3.57 6.91
C MET A 197 -4.00 4.88 7.58
N GLN A 198 -4.72 5.96 7.35
CA GLN A 198 -4.46 7.25 7.97
C GLN A 198 -4.40 7.17 9.50
N SER A 199 -5.29 6.40 10.12
CA SER A 199 -5.33 6.20 11.58
C SER A 199 -4.43 5.05 12.05
N TYR A 200 -4.16 4.08 11.21
CA TYR A 200 -3.43 2.87 11.55
C TYR A 200 -1.91 3.06 11.56
N LEU A 201 -1.34 3.75 10.57
CA LEU A 201 0.11 3.87 10.38
C LEU A 201 0.84 4.44 11.61
N GLY A 202 0.26 5.44 12.27
CA GLY A 202 0.86 6.02 13.48
C GLY A 202 0.98 5.01 14.62
N LYS A 203 -0.07 4.22 14.85
CA LYS A 203 -0.11 3.16 15.85
C LYS A 203 0.89 2.04 15.51
N TRP A 204 0.90 1.63 14.23
CA TRP A 204 1.80 0.60 13.73
C TRP A 204 3.28 0.98 13.89
N LYS A 205 3.65 2.22 13.55
CA LYS A 205 5.00 2.74 13.75
C LYS A 205 5.44 2.68 15.21
N SER A 206 4.56 3.08 16.12
CA SER A 206 4.85 3.05 17.58
C SER A 206 4.96 1.62 18.08
N GLN A 207 4.09 0.72 17.64
CA GLN A 207 4.08 -0.68 18.04
C GLN A 207 5.37 -1.42 17.63
N HIS A 208 5.87 -1.16 16.43
CA HIS A 208 7.09 -1.80 15.91
C HIS A 208 8.37 -0.98 16.14
N ASN A 209 8.27 0.13 16.86
CA ASN A 209 9.40 1.05 17.13
C ASN A 209 10.14 1.44 15.83
N VAL A 210 9.39 1.85 14.80
CA VAL A 210 9.89 2.17 13.46
C VAL A 210 9.94 3.68 13.24
N GLU A 211 11.10 4.21 12.85
CA GLU A 211 11.24 5.62 12.50
C GLU A 211 10.68 5.97 11.13
N LYS A 212 10.96 5.11 10.13
CA LYS A 212 10.50 5.30 8.75
C LYS A 212 9.58 4.17 8.33
N CYS A 213 8.35 4.50 8.00
CA CYS A 213 7.38 3.56 7.44
C CYS A 213 7.21 3.81 5.94
N HIS A 214 7.19 2.75 5.15
CA HIS A 214 6.84 2.81 3.74
C HIS A 214 5.49 2.12 3.55
N LEU A 215 4.48 2.92 3.22
CA LEU A 215 3.19 2.42 2.77
C LEU A 215 3.27 2.18 1.26
N ILE A 216 3.11 0.95 0.84
CA ILE A 216 3.20 0.52 -0.55
C ILE A 216 1.82 0.09 -1.02
N VAL A 217 1.24 0.85 -1.95
CA VAL A 217 -0.07 0.57 -2.53
C VAL A 217 0.12 -0.11 -3.88
N LEU A 218 -0.40 -1.34 -4.02
CA LEU A 218 -0.38 -2.11 -5.26
C LEU A 218 -1.80 -2.21 -5.81
N THR A 219 -2.04 -1.66 -7.00
CA THR A 219 -3.36 -1.66 -7.67
C THR A 219 -3.21 -1.66 -9.19
N ASP A 220 -4.18 -2.17 -9.90
CA ASP A 220 -4.34 -2.01 -11.34
C ASP A 220 -5.56 -1.14 -11.68
N GLY A 221 -6.41 -0.91 -10.69
CA GLY A 221 -7.69 -0.22 -10.80
C GLY A 221 -7.65 1.27 -10.48
N GLU A 222 -8.74 1.94 -10.82
CA GLU A 222 -9.05 3.29 -10.40
C GLU A 222 -9.87 3.20 -9.10
N SER A 223 -9.58 4.11 -8.16
CA SER A 223 -10.35 4.18 -6.93
C SER A 223 -11.77 4.67 -7.19
N GLN A 224 -12.71 4.16 -6.43
CA GLN A 224 -14.07 4.72 -6.33
C GLN A 224 -14.07 5.89 -5.33
N CYS A 225 -15.06 6.81 -5.47
CA CYS A 225 -15.28 7.84 -4.45
C CYS A 225 -15.77 7.20 -3.15
N LEU A 226 -15.39 7.80 -2.03
CA LEU A 226 -16.03 7.48 -0.75
C LEU A 226 -17.51 7.87 -0.82
N PRO A 227 -18.43 7.02 -0.37
CA PRO A 227 -19.82 7.38 -0.27
C PRO A 227 -20.05 8.45 0.82
N THR A 228 -20.95 9.39 0.53
CA THR A 228 -21.48 10.33 1.52
C THR A 228 -22.95 10.07 1.77
N THR A 229 -23.43 10.55 2.89
CA THR A 229 -24.87 10.56 3.21
C THR A 229 -25.54 11.77 2.59
N ARG A 230 -26.66 11.56 1.88
CA ARG A 230 -27.53 12.62 1.41
C ARG A 230 -28.97 12.39 1.81
N GLN A 231 -29.67 13.48 2.09
CA GLN A 231 -31.07 13.43 2.36
C GLN A 231 -31.84 13.39 1.04
N GLY A 232 -32.63 12.33 0.85
CA GLY A 232 -33.47 12.16 -0.30
C GLY A 232 -34.75 12.98 -0.16
N ARG A 233 -35.14 13.67 -1.24
CA ARG A 233 -36.44 14.34 -1.37
C ARG A 233 -37.09 13.92 -2.67
N SER A 234 -38.22 13.27 -2.58
CA SER A 234 -39.03 12.94 -3.75
C SER A 234 -40.37 13.63 -3.62
N TYR A 235 -40.73 14.47 -4.59
CA TYR A 235 -42.00 15.28 -4.60
C TYR A 235 -42.23 16.06 -3.29
N GLY A 236 -41.17 16.60 -2.68
CA GLY A 236 -41.27 17.36 -1.43
C GLY A 236 -41.38 16.53 -0.15
N VAL A 237 -41.40 15.21 -0.26
CA VAL A 237 -41.41 14.28 0.88
C VAL A 237 -39.97 13.83 1.17
N ASP A 238 -39.60 13.83 2.45
CA ASP A 238 -38.35 13.32 2.92
C ASP A 238 -38.33 11.79 2.77
N THR A 239 -37.44 11.28 1.93
CA THR A 239 -37.27 9.82 1.68
C THR A 239 -36.21 9.18 2.54
N GLY A 240 -35.63 9.93 3.50
CA GLY A 240 -34.58 9.48 4.39
C GLY A 240 -33.18 9.65 3.80
N MET A 241 -32.17 9.23 4.56
CA MET A 241 -30.76 9.31 4.15
C MET A 241 -30.40 8.16 3.21
N TYR A 242 -29.65 8.46 2.16
CA TYR A 242 -29.15 7.47 1.20
C TYR A 242 -27.65 7.69 0.88
N PRO A 243 -26.92 6.67 0.41
CA PRO A 243 -25.54 6.81 -0.01
C PRO A 243 -25.46 7.52 -1.38
N ASP A 244 -24.62 8.54 -1.47
CA ASP A 244 -24.30 9.22 -2.72
C ASP A 244 -22.81 9.03 -3.06
N TYR A 245 -22.52 8.57 -4.27
CA TYR A 245 -21.18 8.34 -4.80
C TYR A 245 -20.74 9.39 -5.82
N GLY A 246 -21.58 10.38 -6.09
CA GLY A 246 -21.39 11.41 -7.11
C GLY A 246 -20.86 12.72 -6.54
N HIS A 247 -19.56 12.85 -6.27
CA HIS A 247 -19.00 14.04 -5.64
C HIS A 247 -18.20 14.89 -6.62
N TYR A 248 -18.74 16.04 -6.96
CA TYR A 248 -18.03 17.10 -7.66
C TYR A 248 -17.76 18.24 -6.67
N ASN A 249 -16.51 18.76 -6.65
CA ASN A 249 -16.10 19.89 -5.79
C ASN A 249 -16.27 19.65 -4.27
N THR A 250 -15.94 18.47 -3.81
CA THR A 250 -16.00 18.12 -2.38
C THR A 250 -14.83 18.76 -1.62
N VAL A 251 -15.08 19.14 -0.36
CA VAL A 251 -14.05 19.64 0.55
C VAL A 251 -13.89 18.67 1.70
N ILE A 252 -12.73 18.00 1.75
CA ILE A 252 -12.38 17.13 2.87
C ILE A 252 -11.82 18.00 4.00
N ARG A 253 -12.42 17.93 5.18
CA ARG A 253 -11.91 18.63 6.38
C ARG A 253 -11.15 17.65 7.26
N HIS A 254 -9.90 18.00 7.54
CA HIS A 254 -9.06 17.20 8.43
C HIS A 254 -8.19 18.10 9.32
N LYS A 255 -8.31 17.98 10.65
CA LYS A 255 -7.54 18.76 11.64
C LYS A 255 -7.47 20.26 11.35
N GLY A 256 -8.61 20.86 11.01
CA GLY A 256 -8.73 22.29 10.71
C GLY A 256 -8.23 22.70 9.32
N ARG A 257 -7.70 21.79 8.52
CA ARG A 257 -7.34 22.01 7.11
C ARG A 257 -8.46 21.59 6.16
N HIS A 258 -8.48 22.23 5.01
CA HIS A 258 -9.46 22.01 3.98
C HIS A 258 -8.77 21.57 2.69
N PHE A 259 -9.12 20.38 2.19
CA PHE A 259 -8.57 19.79 0.96
C PHE A 259 -9.68 19.76 -0.09
N LYS A 260 -9.58 20.63 -1.08
CA LYS A 260 -10.58 20.73 -2.15
C LYS A 260 -10.29 19.75 -3.27
N THR A 261 -11.31 19.00 -3.73
CA THR A 261 -11.27 18.20 -4.95
C THR A 261 -11.79 19.04 -6.12
N VAL A 262 -11.18 18.98 -7.31
CA VAL A 262 -11.46 19.97 -8.37
C VAL A 262 -12.04 19.38 -9.64
N HIS A 263 -11.60 18.35 -10.27
CA HIS A 263 -12.09 17.99 -11.61
C HIS A 263 -12.48 16.53 -11.81
N ASN A 264 -11.80 15.61 -11.18
CA ASN A 264 -12.12 14.19 -11.25
C ASN A 264 -12.22 13.69 -9.81
N ALA A 265 -13.44 13.60 -9.34
CA ALA A 265 -13.71 13.32 -7.94
C ALA A 265 -12.94 12.10 -7.41
N ASN A 266 -12.76 11.08 -8.23
CA ASN A 266 -12.07 9.84 -7.83
C ASN A 266 -10.56 10.04 -7.63
N SER A 267 -9.85 10.54 -8.65
CA SER A 267 -8.38 10.70 -8.57
C SER A 267 -7.97 11.82 -7.63
N ASP A 268 -8.75 12.91 -7.59
CA ASP A 268 -8.49 14.03 -6.67
C ASP A 268 -8.72 13.61 -5.21
N MET A 269 -9.77 12.85 -4.92
CA MET A 269 -10.03 12.33 -3.57
C MET A 269 -8.86 11.45 -3.11
N THR A 270 -8.42 10.51 -3.93
CA THR A 270 -7.26 9.67 -3.63
C THR A 270 -6.01 10.51 -3.37
N THR A 271 -5.75 11.51 -4.20
CA THR A 271 -4.61 12.44 -4.03
C THR A 271 -4.68 13.15 -2.68
N ARG A 272 -5.86 13.70 -2.30
CA ARG A 272 -6.03 14.40 -1.02
C ARG A 272 -5.90 13.46 0.19
N LEU A 273 -6.41 12.24 0.11
CA LEU A 273 -6.22 11.25 1.18
C LEU A 273 -4.75 10.86 1.35
N LEU A 274 -4.01 10.70 0.26
CA LEU A 274 -2.56 10.45 0.30
C LEU A 274 -1.78 11.63 0.91
N GLU A 275 -2.14 12.87 0.58
CA GLU A 275 -1.58 14.07 1.20
C GLU A 275 -1.84 14.08 2.71
N ILE A 276 -3.07 13.82 3.14
CA ILE A 276 -3.46 13.73 4.55
C ILE A 276 -2.63 12.65 5.28
N ILE A 277 -2.46 11.46 4.69
CA ILE A 277 -1.64 10.39 5.29
C ILE A 277 -0.21 10.86 5.50
N ARG A 278 0.40 11.51 4.51
CA ARG A 278 1.78 12.00 4.60
C ARG A 278 1.95 13.09 5.66
N GLU A 279 0.97 13.99 5.77
CA GLU A 279 0.98 15.05 6.78
C GLU A 279 0.76 14.52 8.21
N THR A 280 -0.12 13.55 8.37
CA THR A 280 -0.46 12.99 9.68
C THR A 280 0.54 11.97 10.19
N ASN A 281 1.34 11.39 9.31
CA ASN A 281 2.34 10.38 9.64
C ASN A 281 3.75 10.82 9.18
N PRO A 282 4.37 11.81 9.84
CA PRO A 282 5.70 12.28 9.47
C PRO A 282 6.72 11.14 9.50
N GLY A 283 7.64 11.14 8.52
CA GLY A 283 8.60 10.06 8.32
C GLY A 283 8.04 8.85 7.57
N SER A 284 6.76 8.90 7.12
CA SER A 284 6.19 7.86 6.26
C SER A 284 6.28 8.27 4.78
N ASN A 285 6.70 7.33 3.93
CA ASN A 285 6.65 7.47 2.48
C ASN A 285 5.48 6.64 1.95
N VAL A 286 4.70 7.23 1.05
CA VAL A 286 3.61 6.51 0.39
C VAL A 286 4.00 6.25 -1.05
N LEU A 287 4.24 5.00 -1.38
CA LEU A 287 4.65 4.55 -2.71
C LEU A 287 3.47 3.89 -3.41
N GLY A 288 3.19 4.33 -4.64
CA GLY A 288 2.21 3.69 -5.49
C GLY A 288 2.90 2.75 -6.50
N ILE A 289 2.39 1.56 -6.66
CA ILE A 289 2.75 0.64 -7.74
C ILE A 289 1.47 0.30 -8.50
N ARG A 290 1.37 0.79 -9.73
CA ARG A 290 0.24 0.51 -10.60
C ARG A 290 0.64 -0.42 -11.73
N ILE A 291 -0.13 -1.47 -11.91
CA ILE A 291 -0.02 -2.35 -13.05
C ILE A 291 -0.92 -1.80 -14.14
N CYS A 292 -0.38 -1.59 -15.33
CA CYS A 292 -1.11 -0.96 -16.43
C CYS A 292 -0.83 -1.65 -17.76
N PRO A 293 -1.85 -1.99 -18.56
CA PRO A 293 -1.65 -2.49 -19.91
C PRO A 293 -1.01 -1.41 -20.79
N ARG A 294 -0.10 -1.80 -21.67
CA ARG A 294 0.65 -0.85 -22.52
C ARG A 294 -0.25 0.08 -23.32
N ARG A 295 -1.40 -0.42 -23.78
CA ARG A 295 -2.38 0.36 -24.57
C ARG A 295 -3.16 1.37 -23.70
N GLY A 296 -3.34 1.12 -22.42
CA GLY A 296 -4.09 1.98 -21.48
C GLY A 296 -3.26 3.10 -20.85
N PHE A 297 -1.93 3.08 -21.00
CA PHE A 297 -1.04 3.97 -20.25
C PHE A 297 -1.28 5.47 -20.50
N ALA A 298 -1.53 5.87 -21.78
CA ALA A 298 -1.84 7.29 -22.07
C ALA A 298 -3.16 7.74 -21.47
N HIS A 299 -4.18 6.88 -21.49
CA HIS A 299 -5.46 7.14 -20.86
C HIS A 299 -5.31 7.35 -19.35
N TYR A 300 -4.51 6.49 -18.73
CA TYR A 300 -4.21 6.61 -17.30
C TYR A 300 -3.49 7.91 -16.92
N LEU A 301 -2.53 8.36 -17.73
CA LEU A 301 -1.87 9.65 -17.49
C LEU A 301 -2.86 10.83 -17.53
N ARG A 302 -3.83 10.80 -18.46
CA ARG A 302 -4.89 11.80 -18.53
C ARG A 302 -5.84 11.73 -17.33
N TYR A 303 -6.16 10.52 -16.87
CA TYR A 303 -6.92 10.32 -15.64
C TYR A 303 -6.24 10.96 -14.43
N LEU A 304 -4.92 10.89 -14.34
CA LEU A 304 -4.12 11.58 -13.31
C LEU A 304 -4.01 13.11 -13.52
N GLY A 305 -4.73 13.69 -14.47
CA GLY A 305 -4.70 15.12 -14.76
C GLY A 305 -3.50 15.58 -15.57
N ILE A 306 -2.74 14.67 -16.20
CA ILE A 306 -1.60 15.02 -17.06
C ILE A 306 -2.10 15.17 -18.48
N TRP A 307 -2.34 16.41 -18.92
CA TRP A 307 -2.85 16.75 -20.24
C TRP A 307 -1.79 17.23 -21.22
N ASP A 308 -0.58 17.55 -20.75
CA ASP A 308 0.53 18.00 -21.58
C ASP A 308 1.02 16.86 -22.49
N GLN A 309 0.77 17.00 -23.79
CA GLN A 309 1.09 16.00 -24.80
C GLN A 309 2.60 15.66 -24.84
N LYS A 310 3.48 16.68 -24.68
CA LYS A 310 4.94 16.47 -24.69
C LYS A 310 5.39 15.64 -23.47
N LYS A 311 4.79 15.90 -22.30
CA LYS A 311 5.05 15.10 -21.09
C LYS A 311 4.55 13.66 -21.26
N ILE A 312 3.32 13.48 -21.78
CA ILE A 312 2.75 12.16 -22.07
C ILE A 312 3.68 11.36 -22.99
N GLU A 313 4.11 11.93 -24.12
CA GLU A 313 5.01 11.25 -25.07
C GLU A 313 6.36 10.88 -24.46
N LYS A 314 6.95 11.77 -23.66
CA LYS A 314 8.21 11.51 -22.96
C LYS A 314 8.09 10.31 -22.01
N VAL A 315 7.05 10.31 -21.16
CA VAL A 315 6.81 9.23 -20.19
C VAL A 315 6.42 7.92 -20.90
N GLN A 316 5.66 8.00 -22.01
CA GLN A 316 5.33 6.83 -22.84
C GLN A 316 6.58 6.20 -23.48
N LYS A 317 7.51 7.01 -23.99
CA LYS A 317 8.78 6.50 -24.52
C LYS A 317 9.57 5.74 -23.44
N GLN A 318 9.63 6.30 -22.23
CA GLN A 318 10.27 5.63 -21.09
C GLN A 318 9.58 4.31 -20.76
N PHE A 319 8.24 4.31 -20.66
CA PHE A 319 7.43 3.14 -20.34
C PHE A 319 7.58 2.03 -21.39
N LYS A 320 7.59 2.39 -22.69
CA LYS A 320 7.82 1.42 -23.78
C LYS A 320 9.21 0.78 -23.70
N LYS A 321 10.26 1.58 -23.39
CA LYS A 321 11.65 1.11 -23.34
C LYS A 321 11.95 0.30 -22.08
N LYS A 322 11.55 0.80 -20.90
CA LYS A 322 11.91 0.23 -19.59
C LYS A 322 10.81 -0.66 -18.99
N ARG A 323 9.63 -0.74 -19.62
CA ARG A 323 8.42 -1.39 -19.08
C ARG A 323 7.95 -0.85 -17.72
N CYS A 324 8.52 0.27 -17.32
CA CYS A 324 8.21 0.99 -16.09
C CYS A 324 8.39 2.48 -16.33
N ALA A 325 7.55 3.27 -15.67
CA ALA A 325 7.69 4.73 -15.63
C ALA A 325 7.39 5.23 -14.21
N VAL A 326 8.03 6.33 -13.84
CA VAL A 326 7.73 7.05 -12.59
C VAL A 326 6.89 8.27 -12.95
N VAL A 327 5.78 8.44 -12.25
CA VAL A 327 4.86 9.57 -12.43
C VAL A 327 4.86 10.41 -11.15
N SER A 328 5.09 11.71 -11.31
CA SER A 328 5.12 12.68 -10.22
C SER A 328 3.79 13.43 -10.08
N ASN A 329 3.57 14.11 -8.95
CA ASN A 329 2.39 14.94 -8.67
C ASN A 329 1.06 14.16 -8.59
N THR A 330 1.09 13.00 -7.96
CA THR A 330 -0.07 12.10 -7.83
C THR A 330 -0.52 11.90 -6.38
N GLY A 331 -0.08 12.76 -5.45
CA GLY A 331 -0.30 12.54 -4.01
C GLY A 331 0.63 11.50 -3.39
N TYR A 332 1.06 10.49 -4.14
CA TYR A 332 2.12 9.56 -3.72
C TYR A 332 3.46 10.29 -3.59
N SER A 333 4.35 9.78 -2.75
CA SER A 333 5.76 10.22 -2.74
C SER A 333 6.40 9.88 -4.09
N GLU A 334 6.14 8.67 -4.59
CA GLU A 334 6.49 8.20 -5.92
C GLU A 334 5.42 7.23 -6.42
N LEU A 335 5.00 7.36 -7.67
CA LEU A 335 4.10 6.44 -8.33
C LEU A 335 4.85 5.73 -9.47
N TYR A 336 5.03 4.44 -9.30
CA TYR A 336 5.59 3.55 -10.31
C TYR A 336 4.48 2.92 -11.13
N VAL A 337 4.51 3.11 -12.44
CA VAL A 337 3.59 2.42 -13.36
C VAL A 337 4.37 1.33 -14.06
N ILE A 338 3.94 0.08 -13.92
CA ILE A 338 4.60 -1.11 -14.45
C ILE A 338 3.70 -1.72 -15.52
N ALA A 339 4.29 -2.12 -16.66
CA ALA A 339 3.52 -2.76 -17.71
C ALA A 339 3.07 -4.16 -17.27
N SER A 340 1.77 -4.48 -17.47
CA SER A 340 1.28 -5.86 -17.33
C SER A 340 2.12 -6.82 -18.17
N ASN A 341 2.26 -8.06 -17.74
CA ASN A 341 3.17 -9.09 -18.30
C ASN A 341 4.68 -8.78 -18.15
N SER A 342 5.07 -7.81 -17.34
CA SER A 342 6.49 -7.51 -17.06
C SER A 342 7.01 -8.22 -15.81
N TYR A 343 6.12 -8.76 -14.98
CA TYR A 343 6.47 -9.41 -13.71
C TYR A 343 7.26 -10.71 -13.89
N SER A 344 6.98 -11.49 -14.94
CA SER A 344 7.71 -12.73 -15.23
C SER A 344 9.21 -12.52 -15.52
N CYS A 345 9.61 -11.32 -15.98
CA CYS A 345 11.00 -10.99 -16.27
C CYS A 345 11.83 -10.56 -15.05
N LEU A 346 11.21 -10.06 -13.98
CA LEU A 346 11.95 -9.55 -12.81
C LEU A 346 12.51 -10.68 -11.92
N LEU A 347 11.93 -11.88 -11.97
CA LEU A 347 12.41 -13.04 -11.23
C LEU A 347 13.66 -13.70 -11.87
N TYR A 348 13.93 -13.44 -13.15
CA TYR A 348 15.01 -14.08 -13.89
C TYR A 348 16.23 -13.19 -14.17
N THR A 349 16.25 -11.95 -13.74
CA THR A 349 17.40 -11.04 -13.90
C THR A 349 18.29 -10.95 -12.68
N SER A 350 18.50 -12.06 -11.95
CA SER A 350 19.77 -12.20 -11.24
C SER A 350 20.83 -12.56 -12.29
N PRO A 351 21.93 -11.80 -12.42
CA PRO A 351 23.00 -12.19 -13.33
C PRO A 351 23.45 -13.61 -12.96
N SER A 352 23.49 -14.47 -13.96
CA SER A 352 24.07 -15.79 -13.83
C SER A 352 25.51 -15.65 -13.29
N PRO A 353 25.97 -16.53 -12.40
CA PRO A 353 27.36 -16.50 -11.95
C PRO A 353 28.40 -16.61 -13.09
N ARG A 354 27.96 -16.84 -14.34
CA ARG A 354 28.77 -16.90 -15.54
C ARG A 354 29.03 -15.57 -16.24
N ASP A 355 28.33 -14.49 -15.82
CA ASP A 355 28.49 -13.18 -16.44
C ASP A 355 29.43 -12.25 -15.65
N VAL A 356 30.20 -12.82 -14.72
CA VAL A 356 31.28 -12.15 -13.97
C VAL A 356 32.55 -12.94 -14.21
N SER A 357 33.08 -12.79 -15.41
CA SER A 357 34.46 -13.16 -15.71
C SER A 357 35.14 -12.03 -16.46
#